data_24d1f67c17dfa3c6a7caca738142ffdc
#
_entry.id   24d1f67c17dfa3c6a7caca738142ffdc
#
_cell.length_a   1.000
_cell.length_b   1.000
_cell.length_c   1.000
_cell.angle_alpha   90.00
_cell.angle_beta   90.00
_cell.angle_gamma   90.00
#
_symmetry.space_group_name_H-M   'P 1'
#
loop_
_entity.id
_entity.type
_entity.pdbx_description
1 polymer ?
#
loop_
_entity_poly.entity_id
_entity_poly.type
_entity_poly.pdbx_seq_one_letter_code
_entity_poly.pdbx_strand_id
1 'polypeptide(L)'
;MSDPSLYTYPSPLQGWENLPPLPNERAADGKSFVNPPATQKSTAYTEFPAPINNGIRGGFDVHIYFLQSDPTQVQYATKLWERIRREFPELRVYQLWDRPIGPHYTGMFEVNLFTPEQFGAFIPWLVIWRGPLSALLHPNTGEDVRDHSQRATWLGQAFPINLGPLRRFVEAKEKKEEEEKAKA
;
A
#
# COMPACT_ATOMS: atom_id res chain seq x y z
N MET A 1 -14.79 12.73 11.45
CA MET A 1 -14.97 11.37 12.03
C MET A 1 -14.76 10.38 10.90
N SER A 2 -14.00 9.31 11.13
CA SER A 2 -13.82 8.23 10.15
C SER A 2 -15.19 7.53 9.96
N ASP A 3 -15.52 7.21 8.71
CA ASP A 3 -16.74 6.47 8.38
C ASP A 3 -16.60 5.03 8.90
N PRO A 4 -17.44 4.58 9.85
CA PRO A 4 -17.33 3.23 10.41
C PRO A 4 -17.50 2.12 9.38
N SER A 5 -18.21 2.37 8.28
CA SER A 5 -18.39 1.38 7.20
C SER A 5 -17.07 1.01 6.49
N LEU A 6 -16.06 1.89 6.55
CA LEU A 6 -14.74 1.64 6.00
C LEU A 6 -13.90 0.67 6.86
N TYR A 7 -14.37 0.32 8.06
CA TYR A 7 -13.63 -0.50 9.03
C TYR A 7 -14.28 -1.85 9.29
N THR A 8 -14.98 -2.39 8.30
CA THR A 8 -15.50 -3.76 8.33
C THR A 8 -14.46 -4.75 7.82
N TYR A 9 -14.28 -5.84 8.55
CA TYR A 9 -13.27 -6.85 8.23
C TYR A 9 -13.89 -8.24 8.18
N PRO A 10 -13.54 -9.08 7.19
CA PRO A 10 -13.87 -10.50 7.27
C PRO A 10 -13.12 -11.17 8.42
N SER A 11 -13.57 -12.34 8.83
CA SER A 11 -12.82 -13.14 9.82
C SER A 11 -11.42 -13.44 9.30
N PRO A 12 -10.35 -13.26 10.11
CA PRO A 12 -9.00 -13.69 9.73
C PRO A 12 -8.89 -15.21 9.49
N LEU A 13 -9.86 -16.00 10.01
CA LEU A 13 -9.94 -17.44 9.79
C LEU A 13 -10.82 -17.84 8.60
N GLN A 14 -11.22 -16.88 7.77
CA GLN A 14 -12.02 -17.19 6.59
C GLN A 14 -11.31 -18.22 5.70
N GLY A 15 -12.00 -19.33 5.43
CA GLY A 15 -11.44 -20.49 4.71
C GLY A 15 -10.70 -21.52 5.58
N TRP A 16 -10.57 -21.25 6.89
CA TRP A 16 -9.89 -22.10 7.88
C TRP A 16 -10.78 -22.47 9.07
N GLU A 17 -12.07 -22.13 9.02
CA GLU A 17 -13.01 -22.22 10.15
C GLU A 17 -13.23 -23.65 10.64
N ASN A 18 -13.12 -24.61 9.74
CA ASN A 18 -13.41 -26.02 10.02
C ASN A 18 -12.16 -26.86 10.34
N LEU A 19 -11.01 -26.22 10.50
CA LEU A 19 -9.80 -26.94 10.87
C LEU A 19 -9.70 -27.10 12.40
N PRO A 20 -9.04 -28.19 12.87
CA PRO A 20 -8.80 -28.38 14.28
C PRO A 20 -7.93 -27.26 14.85
N PRO A 21 -8.08 -26.92 16.16
CA PRO A 21 -7.21 -25.99 16.82
C PRO A 21 -5.74 -26.36 16.67
N LEU A 22 -4.88 -25.34 16.51
CA LEU A 22 -3.44 -25.56 16.44
C LEU A 22 -2.88 -26.00 17.80
N PRO A 23 -1.90 -26.91 17.84
CA PRO A 23 -1.22 -27.29 19.07
C PRO A 23 -0.39 -26.10 19.61
N ASN A 24 -0.27 -26.03 20.94
CA ASN A 24 0.55 -25.02 21.62
C ASN A 24 1.93 -25.59 22.01
N GLU A 25 2.49 -26.46 21.20
CA GLU A 25 3.84 -26.99 21.40
C GLU A 25 4.87 -25.86 21.21
N ARG A 26 5.76 -25.73 22.19
CA ARG A 26 6.83 -24.74 22.15
C ARG A 26 8.00 -25.21 21.31
N ALA A 27 8.53 -24.31 20.48
CA ALA A 27 9.77 -24.56 19.75
C ALA A 27 10.99 -24.57 20.70
N ALA A 28 12.15 -24.94 20.18
CA ALA A 28 13.38 -25.09 20.96
C ALA A 28 13.83 -23.78 21.68
N ASP A 29 13.40 -22.61 21.21
CA ASP A 29 13.65 -21.31 21.84
C ASP A 29 12.82 -21.08 23.13
N GLY A 30 11.87 -21.96 23.44
CA GLY A 30 10.96 -21.89 24.58
C GLY A 30 9.92 -20.76 24.51
N LYS A 31 9.87 -20.00 23.43
CA LYS A 31 9.03 -18.79 23.25
C LYS A 31 8.06 -18.91 22.08
N SER A 32 8.55 -19.26 20.91
CA SER A 32 7.71 -19.47 19.71
C SER A 32 6.97 -20.81 19.76
N PHE A 33 6.01 -20.99 18.86
CA PHE A 33 5.27 -22.23 18.71
C PHE A 33 5.76 -23.00 17.47
N VAL A 34 5.64 -24.32 17.52
CA VAL A 34 5.84 -25.18 16.36
C VAL A 34 4.63 -25.02 15.44
N ASN A 35 4.86 -24.60 14.21
CA ASN A 35 3.82 -24.53 13.21
C ASN A 35 3.56 -25.91 12.58
N PRO A 36 2.33 -26.17 12.09
CA PRO A 36 2.06 -27.36 11.34
C PRO A 36 3.02 -27.51 10.15
N PRO A 37 3.44 -28.75 9.83
CA PRO A 37 4.25 -28.98 8.65
C PRO A 37 3.47 -28.59 7.39
N ALA A 38 4.11 -27.87 6.48
CA ALA A 38 3.55 -27.51 5.20
C ALA A 38 4.43 -28.04 4.06
N THR A 39 3.82 -28.64 3.06
CA THR A 39 4.52 -29.14 1.86
C THR A 39 4.87 -28.00 0.89
N GLN A 40 4.15 -26.89 0.98
CA GLN A 40 4.34 -25.73 0.11
C GLN A 40 4.34 -24.43 0.94
N LYS A 41 5.10 -23.47 0.48
CA LYS A 41 5.02 -22.09 1.00
C LYS A 41 3.69 -21.45 0.63
N SER A 42 3.29 -20.43 1.40
CA SER A 42 2.15 -19.59 1.03
C SER A 42 2.33 -18.98 -0.36
N THR A 43 1.26 -18.94 -1.15
CA THR A 43 1.23 -18.25 -2.45
C THR A 43 1.52 -16.75 -2.32
N ALA A 44 1.32 -16.16 -1.14
CA ALA A 44 1.64 -14.75 -0.87
C ALA A 44 3.13 -14.40 -1.05
N TYR A 45 4.03 -15.39 -1.16
CA TYR A 45 5.43 -15.15 -1.52
C TYR A 45 5.62 -14.84 -3.01
N THR A 46 4.69 -15.23 -3.86
CA THR A 46 4.80 -15.09 -5.33
C THR A 46 3.69 -14.25 -5.93
N GLU A 47 2.55 -14.15 -5.25
CA GLU A 47 1.37 -13.43 -5.71
C GLU A 47 0.78 -12.61 -4.57
N PHE A 48 0.33 -11.38 -4.86
CA PHE A 48 -0.41 -10.63 -3.86
C PHE A 48 -1.76 -11.28 -3.57
N PRO A 49 -2.19 -11.34 -2.28
CA PRO A 49 -3.47 -11.96 -1.94
C PRO A 49 -4.65 -11.11 -2.46
N ALA A 50 -5.74 -11.78 -2.85
CA ALA A 50 -6.99 -11.09 -3.14
C ALA A 50 -7.47 -10.30 -1.90
N PRO A 51 -8.10 -9.13 -2.07
CA PRO A 51 -8.58 -8.52 -3.32
C PRO A 51 -7.58 -7.61 -4.03
N ILE A 52 -6.28 -7.70 -3.75
CA ILE A 52 -5.29 -6.85 -4.42
C ILE A 52 -5.31 -7.15 -5.93
N ASN A 53 -5.53 -6.09 -6.71
CA ASN A 53 -5.58 -6.16 -8.16
C ASN A 53 -4.26 -5.63 -8.74
N ASN A 54 -3.42 -6.53 -9.21
CA ASN A 54 -2.14 -6.19 -9.82
C ASN A 54 -2.31 -5.73 -11.29
N GLY A 55 -3.21 -4.78 -11.51
CA GLY A 55 -3.49 -4.20 -12.83
C GLY A 55 -2.48 -3.13 -13.25
N ILE A 56 -2.98 -2.11 -13.94
CA ILE A 56 -2.17 -1.02 -14.53
C ILE A 56 -1.28 -0.30 -13.49
N ARG A 57 -1.74 -0.18 -12.24
CA ARG A 57 -1.03 0.52 -11.15
C ARG A 57 -0.13 -0.39 -10.31
N GLY A 58 -0.12 -1.69 -10.55
CA GLY A 58 0.54 -2.66 -9.67
C GLY A 58 -0.32 -3.03 -8.46
N GLY A 59 0.24 -3.85 -7.56
CA GLY A 59 -0.45 -4.31 -6.37
C GLY A 59 -0.42 -3.31 -5.21
N PHE A 60 0.64 -2.48 -5.13
CA PHE A 60 0.80 -1.45 -4.10
C PHE A 60 1.33 -0.15 -4.67
N ASP A 61 0.82 0.97 -4.15
CA ASP A 61 1.37 2.30 -4.32
C ASP A 61 2.09 2.74 -3.05
N VAL A 62 3.24 3.37 -3.24
CA VAL A 62 4.07 3.93 -2.17
C VAL A 62 4.25 5.42 -2.45
N HIS A 63 3.57 6.28 -1.69
CA HIS A 63 3.66 7.71 -1.80
C HIS A 63 4.65 8.24 -0.78
N ILE A 64 5.77 8.79 -1.22
CA ILE A 64 6.81 9.36 -0.36
C ILE A 64 6.59 10.87 -0.26
N TYR A 65 6.33 11.36 0.97
CA TYR A 65 5.93 12.72 1.25
C TYR A 65 7.09 13.60 1.72
N PHE A 66 7.07 14.85 1.29
CA PHE A 66 7.95 15.90 1.78
C PHE A 66 7.19 17.22 1.91
N LEU A 67 7.58 18.04 2.86
CA LEU A 67 7.05 19.40 2.98
C LEU A 67 7.72 20.27 1.91
N GLN A 68 6.94 20.71 0.93
CA GLN A 68 7.44 21.53 -0.18
C GLN A 68 7.92 22.92 0.26
N SER A 69 7.51 23.36 1.45
CA SER A 69 8.00 24.61 2.09
C SER A 69 9.31 24.43 2.86
N ASP A 70 9.81 23.19 3.02
CA ASP A 70 11.07 22.90 3.70
C ASP A 70 12.16 22.52 2.67
N PRO A 71 13.10 23.43 2.37
CA PRO A 71 14.15 23.16 1.39
C PRO A 71 15.00 21.92 1.69
N THR A 72 15.17 21.57 2.98
CA THR A 72 15.93 20.40 3.41
C THR A 72 15.21 19.12 3.02
N GLN A 73 13.90 19.05 3.25
CA GLN A 73 13.09 17.90 2.83
C GLN A 73 12.97 17.81 1.32
N VAL A 74 12.80 18.92 0.62
CA VAL A 74 12.79 18.96 -0.85
C VAL A 74 14.10 18.40 -1.42
N GLN A 75 15.25 18.85 -0.89
CA GLN A 75 16.55 18.34 -1.33
C GLN A 75 16.71 16.85 -1.02
N TYR A 76 16.27 16.40 0.17
CA TYR A 76 16.35 14.98 0.53
C TYR A 76 15.46 14.13 -0.36
N ALA A 77 14.22 14.56 -0.61
CA ALA A 77 13.28 13.88 -1.49
C ALA A 77 13.82 13.74 -2.92
N THR A 78 14.43 14.79 -3.46
CA THR A 78 15.05 14.78 -4.79
C THR A 78 16.19 13.76 -4.87
N LYS A 79 17.07 13.73 -3.86
CA LYS A 79 18.17 12.75 -3.80
C LYS A 79 17.67 11.31 -3.62
N LEU A 80 16.66 11.11 -2.77
CA LEU A 80 16.05 9.81 -2.56
C LEU A 80 15.38 9.30 -3.85
N TRP A 81 14.62 10.16 -4.52
CA TRP A 81 13.97 9.87 -5.81
C TRP A 81 15.00 9.44 -6.88
N GLU A 82 16.11 10.17 -7.00
CA GLU A 82 17.18 9.81 -7.92
C GLU A 82 17.81 8.46 -7.54
N ARG A 83 18.08 8.26 -6.24
CA ARG A 83 18.68 7.02 -5.75
C ARG A 83 17.77 5.81 -5.99
N ILE A 84 16.48 5.90 -5.76
CA ILE A 84 15.50 4.83 -6.04
C ILE A 84 15.60 4.43 -7.52
N ARG A 85 15.59 5.39 -8.42
CA ARG A 85 15.67 5.15 -9.87
C ARG A 85 16.99 4.53 -10.34
N ARG A 86 18.06 4.72 -9.58
CA ARG A 86 19.37 4.10 -9.85
C ARG A 86 19.47 2.68 -9.30
N GLU A 87 18.92 2.46 -8.11
CA GLU A 87 19.04 1.18 -7.39
C GLU A 87 17.96 0.18 -7.82
N PHE A 88 16.80 0.68 -8.20
CA PHE A 88 15.64 -0.10 -8.65
C PHE A 88 15.15 0.39 -10.03
N PRO A 89 15.93 0.25 -11.10
CA PRO A 89 15.58 0.76 -12.43
C PRO A 89 14.35 0.08 -13.03
N GLU A 90 13.96 -1.08 -12.52
CA GLU A 90 12.77 -1.85 -12.92
C GLU A 90 11.47 -1.35 -12.29
N LEU A 91 11.54 -0.53 -11.22
CA LEU A 91 10.35 0.00 -10.59
C LEU A 91 9.78 1.18 -11.37
N ARG A 92 8.46 1.29 -11.38
CA ARG A 92 7.80 2.48 -11.89
C ARG A 92 7.85 3.58 -10.82
N VAL A 93 8.58 4.66 -11.14
CA VAL A 93 8.74 5.83 -10.26
C VAL A 93 8.23 7.05 -10.99
N TYR A 94 7.24 7.73 -10.40
CA TYR A 94 6.69 8.95 -10.96
C TYR A 94 7.55 10.18 -10.64
N GLN A 95 7.22 11.30 -11.28
CA GLN A 95 7.88 12.60 -11.02
C GLN A 95 7.61 13.08 -9.59
N LEU A 96 8.44 14.00 -9.11
CA LEU A 96 8.13 14.74 -7.90
C LEU A 96 7.05 15.79 -8.19
N TRP A 97 6.01 15.78 -7.36
CA TRP A 97 5.01 16.85 -7.31
C TRP A 97 5.33 17.77 -6.14
N ASP A 98 5.57 19.04 -6.42
CA ASP A 98 5.91 20.10 -5.45
C ASP A 98 4.68 20.81 -4.88
N ARG A 99 3.49 20.29 -5.12
CA ARG A 99 2.18 20.82 -4.71
C ARG A 99 1.20 19.70 -4.38
N PRO A 100 0.11 20.03 -3.66
CA PRO A 100 -0.98 19.08 -3.44
C PRO A 100 -1.51 18.50 -4.75
N ILE A 101 -1.71 17.17 -4.77
CA ILE A 101 -2.29 16.44 -5.90
C ILE A 101 -3.20 15.32 -5.40
N GLY A 102 -4.38 15.19 -6.03
CA GLY A 102 -5.36 14.17 -5.63
C GLY A 102 -5.73 14.28 -4.15
N PRO A 103 -5.59 13.21 -3.36
CA PRO A 103 -5.86 13.21 -1.93
C PRO A 103 -4.69 13.73 -1.08
N HIS A 104 -3.56 14.07 -1.66
CA HIS A 104 -2.31 14.39 -0.95
C HIS A 104 -2.17 15.89 -0.74
N TYR A 105 -1.97 16.32 0.52
CA TYR A 105 -1.88 17.75 0.90
C TYR A 105 -0.50 18.36 0.74
N THR A 106 0.54 17.55 0.59
CA THR A 106 1.93 18.02 0.50
C THR A 106 2.58 17.60 -0.80
N GLY A 107 3.81 18.01 -1.03
CA GLY A 107 4.66 17.47 -2.08
C GLY A 107 4.89 15.97 -1.87
N MET A 108 4.96 15.21 -2.94
CA MET A 108 5.22 13.77 -2.89
C MET A 108 5.73 13.24 -4.24
N PHE A 109 6.20 12.01 -4.25
CA PHE A 109 6.33 11.18 -5.45
C PHE A 109 5.87 9.76 -5.16
N GLU A 110 5.54 9.02 -6.20
CA GLU A 110 4.93 7.70 -6.11
C GLU A 110 5.84 6.63 -6.73
N VAL A 111 5.85 5.46 -6.11
CA VAL A 111 6.47 4.24 -6.62
C VAL A 111 5.42 3.14 -6.65
N ASN A 112 5.26 2.45 -7.78
CA ASN A 112 4.36 1.30 -7.88
C ASN A 112 5.14 -0.01 -7.74
N LEU A 113 4.56 -0.97 -7.00
CA LEU A 113 5.10 -2.30 -6.77
C LEU A 113 4.16 -3.35 -7.37
N PHE A 114 4.68 -4.15 -8.28
CA PHE A 114 3.89 -5.11 -9.07
C PHE A 114 3.98 -6.54 -8.56
N THR A 115 4.99 -6.86 -7.75
CA THR A 115 5.19 -8.23 -7.26
C THR A 115 5.54 -8.24 -5.77
N PRO A 116 5.24 -9.34 -5.05
CA PRO A 116 5.71 -9.52 -3.68
C PRO A 116 7.23 -9.43 -3.54
N GLU A 117 7.99 -9.81 -4.56
CA GLU A 117 9.44 -9.67 -4.60
C GLU A 117 9.87 -8.20 -4.58
N GLN A 118 9.28 -7.37 -5.45
CA GLN A 118 9.52 -5.92 -5.46
C GLN A 118 9.14 -5.29 -4.10
N PHE A 119 7.98 -5.67 -3.55
CA PHE A 119 7.54 -5.20 -2.24
C PHE A 119 8.53 -5.60 -1.14
N GLY A 120 8.93 -6.88 -1.11
CA GLY A 120 9.87 -7.43 -0.14
C GLY A 120 11.26 -6.82 -0.21
N ALA A 121 11.71 -6.39 -1.39
CA ALA A 121 12.99 -5.70 -1.58
C ALA A 121 12.89 -4.20 -1.25
N PHE A 122 11.89 -3.52 -1.80
CA PHE A 122 11.79 -2.07 -1.74
C PHE A 122 11.39 -1.55 -0.35
N ILE A 123 10.42 -2.17 0.33
CA ILE A 123 9.92 -1.64 1.60
C ILE A 123 10.98 -1.68 2.72
N PRO A 124 11.70 -2.78 2.97
CA PRO A 124 12.78 -2.78 3.97
C PRO A 124 13.90 -1.77 3.62
N TRP A 125 14.24 -1.64 2.34
CA TRP A 125 15.20 -0.66 1.86
C TRP A 125 14.72 0.77 2.16
N LEU A 126 13.46 1.08 1.84
CA LEU A 126 12.88 2.41 2.08
C LEU A 126 12.81 2.75 3.58
N VAL A 127 12.52 1.78 4.45
CA VAL A 127 12.56 1.97 5.92
C VAL A 127 13.89 2.54 6.38
N ILE A 128 15.00 2.09 5.79
CA ILE A 128 16.35 2.55 6.14
C ILE A 128 16.70 3.88 5.48
N TRP A 129 16.29 4.07 4.21
CA TRP A 129 16.82 5.17 3.39
C TRP A 129 15.90 6.37 3.26
N ARG A 130 14.62 6.29 3.69
CA ARG A 130 13.66 7.42 3.60
C ARG A 130 14.07 8.65 4.44
N GLY A 131 14.98 8.51 5.37
CA GLY A 131 15.44 9.60 6.24
C GLY A 131 14.28 10.27 7.01
N PRO A 132 14.15 11.60 6.94
CA PRO A 132 13.10 12.35 7.65
C PRO A 132 11.73 12.27 6.96
N LEU A 133 11.63 11.66 5.78
CA LEU A 133 10.40 11.61 5.00
C LEU A 133 9.44 10.54 5.52
N SER A 134 8.15 10.74 5.29
CA SER A 134 7.13 9.73 5.55
C SER A 134 6.68 9.06 4.25
N ALA A 135 6.22 7.83 4.33
CA ALA A 135 5.63 7.15 3.19
C ALA A 135 4.30 6.51 3.54
N LEU A 136 3.29 6.73 2.70
CA LEU A 136 2.03 6.02 2.70
C LEU A 136 2.16 4.81 1.78
N LEU A 137 1.82 3.63 2.29
CA LEU A 137 1.65 2.41 1.52
C LEU A 137 0.18 2.05 1.49
N HIS A 138 -0.36 1.77 0.33
CA HIS A 138 -1.69 1.21 0.22
C HIS A 138 -1.79 0.19 -0.92
N PRO A 139 -2.63 -0.84 -0.78
CA PRO A 139 -2.90 -1.77 -1.86
C PRO A 139 -3.77 -1.12 -2.94
N ASN A 140 -3.78 -1.72 -4.12
CA ASN A 140 -4.71 -1.42 -5.20
C ASN A 140 -5.75 -2.54 -5.28
N THR A 141 -6.93 -2.33 -4.69
CA THR A 141 -8.01 -3.32 -4.68
C THR A 141 -9.20 -2.91 -5.55
N GLY A 142 -9.18 -1.68 -6.05
CA GLY A 142 -10.31 -1.06 -6.74
C GLY A 142 -11.25 -0.27 -5.81
N GLU A 143 -11.02 -0.32 -4.50
CA GLU A 143 -11.78 0.44 -3.50
C GLU A 143 -10.94 1.65 -3.01
N ASP A 144 -10.66 2.60 -3.90
CA ASP A 144 -9.69 3.68 -3.69
C ASP A 144 -9.84 4.39 -2.33
N VAL A 145 -11.07 4.62 -1.84
CA VAL A 145 -11.30 5.27 -0.54
C VAL A 145 -10.87 4.38 0.62
N ARG A 146 -11.13 3.08 0.57
CA ARG A 146 -10.70 2.10 1.58
C ARG A 146 -9.19 1.91 1.55
N ASP A 147 -8.61 1.85 0.36
CA ASP A 147 -7.18 1.65 0.16
C ASP A 147 -6.38 2.81 0.79
N HIS A 148 -6.84 4.06 0.63
CA HIS A 148 -6.22 5.24 1.22
C HIS A 148 -6.60 5.50 2.71
N SER A 149 -7.44 4.68 3.33
CA SER A 149 -7.87 4.86 4.72
C SER A 149 -7.71 3.61 5.56
N GLN A 150 -8.61 2.65 5.43
CA GLN A 150 -8.63 1.41 6.21
C GLN A 150 -7.40 0.53 5.98
N ARG A 151 -6.95 0.44 4.70
CA ARG A 151 -5.84 -0.42 4.28
C ARG A 151 -4.50 0.33 4.21
N ALA A 152 -4.54 1.63 4.52
CA ALA A 152 -3.35 2.49 4.51
C ALA A 152 -2.38 2.10 5.62
N THR A 153 -1.10 2.04 5.28
CA THR A 153 0.01 1.81 6.21
C THR A 153 1.03 2.91 6.06
N TRP A 154 1.62 3.37 7.16
CA TRP A 154 2.58 4.46 7.16
C TRP A 154 3.97 4.02 7.60
N LEU A 155 4.98 4.43 6.85
CA LEU A 155 6.36 4.44 7.31
C LEU A 155 6.69 5.87 7.79
N GLY A 156 6.95 6.01 9.08
CA GLY A 156 7.13 7.30 9.73
C GLY A 156 5.80 7.92 10.17
N GLN A 157 5.75 9.24 10.24
CA GLN A 157 4.58 9.95 10.71
C GLN A 157 3.47 9.95 9.63
N ALA A 158 2.23 9.66 10.04
CA ALA A 158 1.09 9.76 9.15
C ALA A 158 0.75 11.22 8.81
N PHE A 159 0.44 11.47 7.54
CA PHE A 159 -0.08 12.74 7.06
C PHE A 159 -1.60 12.65 6.86
N PRO A 160 -2.33 13.76 6.99
CA PRO A 160 -3.74 13.79 6.63
C PRO A 160 -3.95 13.45 5.15
N ILE A 161 -4.99 12.67 4.86
CA ILE A 161 -5.43 12.37 3.50
C ILE A 161 -6.79 13.03 3.25
N ASN A 162 -6.90 13.73 2.13
CA ASN A 162 -8.15 14.34 1.69
C ASN A 162 -8.98 13.32 0.89
N LEU A 163 -9.86 12.61 1.54
CA LEU A 163 -10.70 11.60 0.88
C LEU A 163 -11.79 12.20 -0.03
N GLY A 164 -12.04 13.51 0.06
CA GLY A 164 -13.07 14.17 -0.75
C GLY A 164 -12.84 14.03 -2.27
N PRO A 165 -11.65 14.32 -2.81
CA PRO A 165 -11.35 14.09 -4.23
C PRO A 165 -11.51 12.62 -4.66
N LEU A 166 -11.08 11.67 -3.83
CA LEU A 166 -11.23 10.25 -4.13
C LEU A 166 -12.71 9.83 -4.22
N ARG A 167 -13.54 10.26 -3.28
CA ARG A 167 -14.98 9.97 -3.30
C ARG A 167 -15.62 10.48 -4.58
N ARG A 168 -15.37 11.75 -4.94
CA ARG A 168 -15.90 12.32 -6.20
C ARG A 168 -15.41 11.57 -7.44
N PHE A 169 -14.17 11.11 -7.43
CA PHE A 169 -13.64 10.32 -8.54
C PHE A 169 -14.33 8.97 -8.66
N VAL A 170 -14.54 8.25 -7.54
CA VAL A 170 -15.25 6.97 -7.51
C VAL A 170 -16.70 7.15 -7.98
N GLU A 171 -17.42 8.13 -7.43
CA GLU A 171 -18.81 8.45 -7.82
C GLU A 171 -18.92 8.76 -9.34
N ALA A 172 -17.98 9.53 -9.88
CA ALA A 172 -17.97 9.85 -11.32
C ALA A 172 -17.69 8.62 -12.18
N LYS A 173 -16.83 7.71 -11.72
CA LYS A 173 -16.52 6.47 -12.42
C LYS A 173 -17.72 5.52 -12.43
N GLU A 174 -18.36 5.31 -11.28
CA GLU A 174 -19.54 4.46 -11.12
C GLU A 174 -20.67 4.96 -12.04
N LYS A 175 -20.95 6.27 -12.03
CA LYS A 175 -21.95 6.87 -12.88
C LYS A 175 -21.67 6.63 -14.38
N LYS A 176 -20.41 6.75 -14.78
CA LYS A 176 -20.04 6.49 -16.19
C LYS A 176 -20.24 5.02 -16.57
N GLU A 177 -19.86 4.09 -15.69
CA GLU A 177 -20.06 2.66 -15.91
C GLU A 177 -21.55 2.28 -16.01
N GLU A 178 -22.39 2.90 -15.18
CA GLU A 178 -23.86 2.73 -15.24
C GLU A 178 -24.44 3.26 -16.56
N GLU A 179 -24.00 4.44 -17.01
CA GLU A 179 -24.41 5.02 -18.28
C GLU A 179 -23.98 4.17 -19.49
N GLU A 180 -22.80 3.56 -19.44
CA GLU A 180 -22.30 2.66 -20.48
C GLU A 180 -23.10 1.34 -20.51
N LYS A 181 -23.40 0.76 -19.35
CA LYS A 181 -24.25 -0.44 -19.24
C LYS A 181 -25.69 -0.21 -19.73
N ALA A 182 -26.23 0.99 -19.52
CA ALA A 182 -27.59 1.34 -19.97
C ALA A 182 -27.69 1.56 -21.51
N LYS A 183 -26.56 1.74 -22.18
CA LYS A 183 -26.48 1.95 -23.64
C LYS A 183 -26.16 0.66 -24.42
N ALA A 184 -25.75 -0.41 -23.73
CA ALA A 184 -25.41 -1.73 -24.31
C ALA A 184 -26.60 -2.67 -24.28
#